data_b03321f599808167e39dfd0a062b2cb5
#
_entry.id   b03321f599808167e39dfd0a062b2cb5
#
_cell.length_a   1.000
_cell.length_b   1.000
_cell.length_c   1.000
_cell.angle_alpha   90.00
_cell.angle_beta   90.00
_cell.angle_gamma   90.00
#
_symmetry.space_group_name_H-M   'P 1'
#
loop_
_entity.id
_entity.type
_entity.pdbx_description
1 polymer ?
#
loop_
_entity_poly.entity_id
_entity_poly.type
_entity_poly.pdbx_seq_one_letter_code
_entity_poly.pdbx_strand_id
1 'polypeptide(L)'
;MIGVTELRSGTIFEENGNLFQVLTYSHIKMGRGSANIKVKVKNLKNGSSTEKSFINGAKVNDVRVFKRDIQYLYKDSDLSYFMDPKSFEQISIPLSIIGVDESYLKEGESYNVSFLDQIPLALNLPPKMDFTVAEADPGLKGNSAANIYKDAVLDNGLHTRVPLFIKAGDKVRVDTRTGEYSQKVN
;
A
#
# COMPACT_ATOMS: atom_id res chain seq x y z
N MET A 1 -5.89 -10.29 -22.54
CA MET A 1 -7.15 -10.28 -21.74
C MET A 1 -7.14 -11.42 -20.76
N ILE A 2 -7.49 -11.15 -19.51
CA ILE A 2 -7.65 -12.16 -18.44
C ILE A 2 -9.11 -12.16 -17.97
N GLY A 3 -9.55 -13.30 -17.43
CA GLY A 3 -10.86 -13.40 -16.79
C GLY A 3 -10.87 -12.62 -15.48
N VAL A 4 -11.98 -11.97 -15.16
CA VAL A 4 -12.10 -11.20 -13.89
C VAL A 4 -11.94 -12.09 -12.65
N THR A 5 -12.13 -13.41 -12.77
CA THR A 5 -11.88 -14.39 -11.71
C THR A 5 -10.38 -14.61 -11.42
N GLU A 6 -9.52 -14.20 -12.34
CA GLU A 6 -8.06 -14.31 -12.22
C GLU A 6 -7.42 -13.07 -11.59
N LEU A 7 -8.20 -12.00 -11.41
CA LEU A 7 -7.73 -10.78 -10.76
C LEU A 7 -7.25 -11.08 -9.33
N ARG A 8 -6.10 -10.52 -8.97
CA ARG A 8 -5.51 -10.61 -7.63
C ARG A 8 -4.99 -9.23 -7.22
N SER A 9 -4.78 -9.03 -5.94
CA SER A 9 -4.12 -7.81 -5.45
C SER A 9 -2.79 -7.60 -6.17
N GLY A 10 -2.56 -6.38 -6.64
CA GLY A 10 -1.41 -5.99 -7.46
C GLY A 10 -1.56 -6.22 -8.96
N THR A 11 -2.61 -6.93 -9.43
CA THR A 11 -2.89 -7.03 -10.88
C THR A 11 -3.21 -5.66 -11.45
N ILE A 12 -2.63 -5.33 -12.61
CA ILE A 12 -2.93 -4.10 -13.34
C ILE A 12 -3.69 -4.46 -14.61
N PHE A 13 -4.81 -3.77 -14.83
CA PHE A 13 -5.62 -3.94 -16.03
C PHE A 13 -6.07 -2.59 -16.58
N GLU A 14 -6.38 -2.58 -17.87
CA GLU A 14 -6.93 -1.42 -18.57
C GLU A 14 -8.43 -1.57 -18.76
N GLU A 15 -9.15 -0.49 -18.51
CA GLU A 15 -10.56 -0.36 -18.80
C GLU A 15 -10.88 1.10 -19.18
N ASN A 16 -11.50 1.30 -20.35
CA ASN A 16 -11.87 2.62 -20.87
C ASN A 16 -10.71 3.64 -20.88
N GLY A 17 -9.51 3.20 -21.28
CA GLY A 17 -8.31 4.05 -21.37
C GLY A 17 -7.71 4.47 -20.03
N ASN A 18 -8.13 3.84 -18.94
CA ASN A 18 -7.55 4.03 -17.60
C ASN A 18 -6.90 2.74 -17.13
N LEU A 19 -5.76 2.89 -16.43
CA LEU A 19 -5.07 1.80 -15.78
C LEU A 19 -5.52 1.71 -14.32
N PHE A 20 -5.90 0.51 -13.91
CA PHE A 20 -6.35 0.21 -12.57
C PHE A 20 -5.48 -0.87 -11.93
N GLN A 21 -5.02 -0.62 -10.72
CA GLN A 21 -4.38 -1.64 -9.88
C GLN A 21 -5.39 -2.21 -8.89
N VAL A 22 -5.51 -3.53 -8.85
CA VAL A 22 -6.36 -4.22 -7.87
C VAL A 22 -5.74 -4.12 -6.48
N LEU A 23 -6.45 -3.53 -5.54
CA LEU A 23 -6.09 -3.46 -4.12
C LEU A 23 -6.62 -4.66 -3.35
N THR A 24 -7.93 -4.94 -3.50
CA THR A 24 -8.57 -6.09 -2.87
C THR A 24 -9.51 -6.78 -3.84
N TYR A 25 -9.67 -8.08 -3.65
CA TYR A 25 -10.54 -8.94 -4.45
C TYR A 25 -11.53 -9.67 -3.56
N SER A 26 -12.78 -9.68 -3.93
CA SER A 26 -13.86 -10.39 -3.24
C SER A 26 -14.76 -11.10 -4.23
N HIS A 27 -14.99 -12.38 -4.00
CA HIS A 27 -15.90 -13.20 -4.80
C HIS A 27 -17.18 -13.45 -4.01
N ILE A 28 -18.27 -12.82 -4.41
CA ILE A 28 -19.57 -12.91 -3.73
C ILE A 28 -20.47 -13.83 -4.53
N LYS A 29 -20.79 -15.00 -3.96
CA LYS A 29 -21.81 -15.91 -4.48
C LYS A 29 -23.16 -15.52 -3.87
N MET A 30 -24.08 -15.04 -4.67
CA MET A 30 -25.45 -14.79 -4.26
C MET A 30 -26.37 -15.93 -4.77
N GLY A 31 -26.76 -16.85 -3.92
CA GLY A 31 -27.80 -17.85 -4.12
C GLY A 31 -27.89 -18.42 -5.54
N ARG A 32 -29.07 -18.29 -6.19
CA ARG A 32 -29.34 -18.80 -7.55
C ARG A 32 -28.93 -17.86 -8.68
N GLY A 33 -28.19 -16.79 -8.43
CA GLY A 33 -27.72 -15.81 -9.45
C GLY A 33 -26.28 -16.03 -9.88
N SER A 34 -25.84 -15.29 -10.91
CA SER A 34 -24.45 -15.24 -11.35
C SER A 34 -23.58 -14.69 -10.22
N ALA A 35 -22.44 -15.32 -9.97
CA ALA A 35 -21.47 -14.82 -8.98
C ALA A 35 -20.96 -13.44 -9.44
N ASN A 36 -20.96 -12.48 -8.53
CA ASN A 36 -20.38 -11.16 -8.73
C ASN A 36 -18.98 -11.09 -8.13
N ILE A 37 -18.08 -10.50 -8.87
CA ILE A 37 -16.70 -10.27 -8.45
C ILE A 37 -16.59 -8.78 -8.15
N LYS A 38 -16.27 -8.44 -6.89
CA LYS A 38 -16.00 -7.09 -6.47
C LYS A 38 -14.51 -6.90 -6.25
N VAL A 39 -13.98 -5.83 -6.80
CA VAL A 39 -12.59 -5.45 -6.62
C VAL A 39 -12.52 -3.98 -6.22
N LYS A 40 -11.73 -3.69 -5.17
CA LYS A 40 -11.32 -2.33 -4.90
C LYS A 40 -10.08 -2.06 -5.73
N VAL A 41 -10.09 -0.99 -6.49
CA VAL A 41 -9.02 -0.64 -7.42
C VAL A 41 -8.53 0.79 -7.19
N LYS A 42 -7.24 1.02 -7.47
CA LYS A 42 -6.63 2.36 -7.54
C LYS A 42 -6.45 2.72 -9.00
N ASN A 43 -6.97 3.86 -9.42
CA ASN A 43 -6.68 4.43 -10.72
C ASN A 43 -5.25 4.98 -10.71
N LEU A 44 -4.38 4.47 -11.59
CA LEU A 44 -2.96 4.81 -11.61
C LEU A 44 -2.69 6.18 -12.25
N LYS A 45 -3.68 6.78 -12.90
CA LYS A 45 -3.54 8.11 -13.51
C LYS A 45 -3.77 9.24 -12.50
N ASN A 46 -4.71 9.05 -11.58
CA ASN A 46 -5.13 10.10 -10.64
C ASN A 46 -5.10 9.69 -9.16
N GLY A 47 -4.65 8.45 -8.87
CA GLY A 47 -4.53 7.94 -7.51
C GLY A 47 -5.85 7.60 -6.80
N SER A 48 -7.01 7.87 -7.41
CA SER A 48 -8.32 7.62 -6.77
C SER A 48 -8.60 6.14 -6.61
N SER A 49 -9.21 5.78 -5.47
CA SER A 49 -9.67 4.41 -5.22
C SER A 49 -11.17 4.30 -5.41
N THR A 50 -11.61 3.25 -6.11
CA THR A 50 -13.02 2.96 -6.35
C THR A 50 -13.31 1.47 -6.28
N GLU A 51 -14.57 1.09 -6.06
CA GLU A 51 -15.02 -0.29 -6.16
C GLU A 51 -15.59 -0.55 -7.55
N LYS A 52 -15.18 -1.65 -8.17
CA LYS A 52 -15.73 -2.16 -9.43
C LYS A 52 -16.37 -3.52 -9.20
N SER A 53 -17.47 -3.76 -9.89
CA SER A 53 -18.19 -5.03 -9.86
C SER A 53 -18.25 -5.62 -11.27
N PHE A 54 -17.88 -6.89 -11.38
CA PHE A 54 -17.92 -7.62 -12.64
C PHE A 54 -18.81 -8.85 -12.51
N ILE A 55 -19.50 -9.18 -13.58
CA ILE A 55 -20.23 -10.43 -13.70
C ILE A 55 -19.22 -11.55 -13.96
N ASN A 56 -19.45 -12.70 -13.37
CA ASN A 56 -18.61 -13.89 -13.63
C ASN A 56 -18.56 -14.19 -15.14
N GLY A 57 -17.35 -14.41 -15.66
CA GLY A 57 -17.09 -14.60 -17.09
C GLY A 57 -16.71 -13.32 -17.87
N ALA A 58 -16.83 -12.12 -17.27
CA ALA A 58 -16.28 -10.91 -17.85
C ALA A 58 -14.75 -11.00 -18.00
N LYS A 59 -14.21 -10.24 -18.96
CA LYS A 59 -12.76 -10.16 -19.22
C LYS A 59 -12.32 -8.71 -19.18
N VAL A 60 -11.09 -8.48 -18.74
CA VAL A 60 -10.42 -7.17 -18.74
C VAL A 60 -9.12 -7.26 -19.54
N ASN A 61 -8.64 -6.12 -20.03
CA ASN A 61 -7.36 -6.04 -20.70
C ASN A 61 -6.24 -6.12 -19.68
N ASP A 62 -5.53 -7.24 -19.68
CA ASP A 62 -4.33 -7.44 -18.86
C ASP A 62 -3.20 -6.54 -19.39
N VAL A 63 -2.56 -5.82 -18.50
CA VAL A 63 -1.41 -4.97 -18.82
C VAL A 63 -0.18 -5.59 -18.18
N ARG A 64 0.78 -5.95 -19.04
CA ARG A 64 2.06 -6.49 -18.57
C ARG A 64 2.91 -5.36 -18.01
N VAL A 65 3.25 -5.51 -16.75
CA VAL A 65 4.14 -4.57 -16.06
C VAL A 65 5.40 -5.31 -15.62
N PHE A 66 6.50 -4.58 -15.64
CA PHE A 66 7.77 -5.04 -15.10
C PHE A 66 7.89 -4.52 -13.67
N LYS A 67 8.33 -5.37 -12.76
CA LYS A 67 8.60 -4.99 -11.38
C LYS A 67 10.11 -4.85 -11.18
N ARG A 68 10.53 -3.74 -10.59
CA ARG A 68 11.92 -3.50 -10.21
C ARG A 68 11.98 -3.07 -8.76
N ASP A 69 12.98 -3.56 -8.05
CA ASP A 69 13.32 -3.08 -6.72
C ASP A 69 14.28 -1.91 -6.89
N ILE A 70 13.86 -0.73 -6.44
CA ILE A 70 14.60 0.52 -6.54
C ILE A 70 14.73 1.15 -5.15
N GLN A 71 15.87 1.77 -4.89
CA GLN A 71 16.20 2.37 -3.59
C GLN A 71 15.59 3.77 -3.50
N TYR A 72 14.83 4.03 -2.44
CA TYR A 72 14.32 5.36 -2.15
C TYR A 72 15.46 6.26 -1.64
N LEU A 73 15.55 7.46 -2.21
CA LEU A 73 16.56 8.46 -1.86
C LEU A 73 15.95 9.56 -0.98
N TYR A 74 15.07 10.36 -1.56
CA TYR A 74 14.42 11.50 -0.91
C TYR A 74 13.18 11.93 -1.70
N LYS A 75 12.47 12.94 -1.20
CA LYS A 75 11.37 13.60 -1.92
C LYS A 75 11.54 15.11 -1.89
N ASP A 76 10.86 15.76 -2.83
CA ASP A 76 10.55 17.19 -2.78
C ASP A 76 9.02 17.42 -2.66
N SER A 77 8.53 18.59 -3.07
CA SER A 77 7.10 18.93 -2.99
C SER A 77 6.19 18.07 -3.89
N ASP A 78 6.70 17.56 -5.01
CA ASP A 78 5.91 16.95 -6.07
C ASP A 78 6.35 15.54 -6.45
N LEU A 79 7.63 15.22 -6.20
CA LEU A 79 8.29 14.02 -6.67
C LEU A 79 9.00 13.28 -5.54
N SER A 80 8.99 11.96 -5.64
CA SER A 80 9.89 11.09 -4.88
C SER A 80 10.98 10.56 -5.81
N TYR A 81 12.21 10.55 -5.32
CA TYR A 81 13.40 10.15 -6.07
C TYR A 81 13.89 8.80 -5.60
N PHE A 82 14.11 7.94 -6.56
CA PHE A 82 14.63 6.59 -6.37
C PHE A 82 15.86 6.38 -7.25
N MET A 83 16.63 5.35 -6.94
CA MET A 83 17.78 4.92 -7.73
C MET A 83 17.67 3.43 -8.03
N ASP A 84 17.88 3.07 -9.28
CA ASP A 84 18.05 1.66 -9.65
C ASP A 84 19.42 1.17 -9.16
N PRO A 85 19.49 0.16 -8.27
CA PRO A 85 20.77 -0.28 -7.69
C PRO A 85 21.70 -0.96 -8.69
N LYS A 86 21.22 -1.28 -9.89
CA LYS A 86 22.00 -1.93 -10.95
C LYS A 86 22.58 -0.96 -11.95
N SER A 87 21.74 -0.02 -12.43
CA SER A 87 22.14 0.98 -13.42
C SER A 87 22.61 2.29 -12.82
N PHE A 88 22.33 2.53 -11.54
CA PHE A 88 22.53 3.78 -10.81
C PHE A 88 21.76 4.96 -11.41
N GLU A 89 20.78 4.67 -12.26
CA GLU A 89 19.91 5.70 -12.83
C GLU A 89 18.94 6.20 -11.77
N GLN A 90 18.79 7.51 -11.71
CA GLN A 90 17.79 8.16 -10.85
C GLN A 90 16.44 8.16 -11.54
N ILE A 91 15.41 7.74 -10.82
CA ILE A 91 14.03 7.65 -11.30
C ILE A 91 13.18 8.56 -10.41
N SER A 92 12.46 9.49 -11.02
CA SER A 92 11.49 10.32 -10.30
C SER A 92 10.08 9.77 -10.46
N ILE A 93 9.35 9.69 -9.36
CA ILE A 93 7.96 9.22 -9.33
C ILE A 93 7.08 10.30 -8.73
N PRO A 94 6.04 10.77 -9.43
CA PRO A 94 5.11 11.74 -8.89
C PRO A 94 4.47 11.26 -7.57
N LEU A 95 4.38 12.14 -6.59
CA LEU A 95 3.72 11.86 -5.31
C LEU A 95 2.25 11.45 -5.50
N SER A 96 1.60 11.92 -6.57
CA SER A 96 0.25 11.49 -6.94
C SER A 96 0.12 9.99 -7.25
N ILE A 97 1.20 9.36 -7.73
CA ILE A 97 1.27 7.90 -7.98
C ILE A 97 1.48 7.15 -6.65
N ILE A 98 2.38 7.64 -5.81
CA ILE A 98 2.72 7.04 -4.51
C ILE A 98 1.55 7.23 -3.53
N GLY A 99 1.03 8.44 -3.44
CA GLY A 99 -0.10 8.77 -2.56
C GLY A 99 0.25 8.60 -1.08
N VAL A 100 -0.67 8.01 -0.32
CA VAL A 100 -0.52 7.78 1.12
C VAL A 100 0.63 6.82 1.47
N ASP A 101 1.07 6.02 0.52
CA ASP A 101 2.16 5.06 0.70
C ASP A 101 3.51 5.75 0.95
N GLU A 102 3.61 7.05 0.64
CA GLU A 102 4.79 7.87 0.88
C GLU A 102 5.20 7.89 2.35
N SER A 103 4.24 7.90 3.25
CA SER A 103 4.51 7.91 4.70
C SER A 103 5.25 6.65 5.20
N TYR A 104 5.27 5.58 4.42
CA TYR A 104 5.98 4.34 4.75
C TYR A 104 7.40 4.26 4.17
N LEU A 105 7.80 5.23 3.33
CA LEU A 105 9.12 5.23 2.72
C LEU A 105 10.20 5.64 3.73
N LYS A 106 11.32 4.91 3.70
CA LYS A 106 12.52 5.21 4.48
C LYS A 106 13.69 5.38 3.53
N GLU A 107 14.47 6.44 3.71
CA GLU A 107 15.66 6.71 2.91
C GLU A 107 16.65 5.55 3.00
N GLY A 108 17.22 5.18 1.85
CA GLY A 108 18.16 4.07 1.73
C GLY A 108 17.53 2.69 1.61
N GLU A 109 16.24 2.53 1.88
CA GLU A 109 15.54 1.25 1.74
C GLU A 109 15.07 1.01 0.30
N SER A 110 14.95 -0.28 -0.07
CA SER A 110 14.50 -0.68 -1.41
C SER A 110 13.03 -1.05 -1.42
N TYR A 111 12.33 -0.57 -2.46
CA TYR A 111 10.91 -0.80 -2.65
C TYR A 111 10.62 -1.32 -4.04
N ASN A 112 9.61 -2.18 -4.15
CA ASN A 112 9.17 -2.74 -5.41
C ASN A 112 8.27 -1.73 -6.14
N VAL A 113 8.62 -1.38 -7.37
CA VAL A 113 7.84 -0.48 -8.22
C VAL A 113 7.47 -1.20 -9.52
N SER A 114 6.20 -1.06 -9.91
CA SER A 114 5.66 -1.56 -11.17
C SER A 114 5.85 -0.51 -12.26
N PHE A 115 6.36 -0.93 -13.41
CA PHE A 115 6.61 -0.10 -14.59
C PHE A 115 5.86 -0.63 -15.80
N LEU A 116 5.31 0.28 -16.60
CA LEU A 116 4.91 0.01 -17.98
C LEU A 116 6.00 0.60 -18.87
N ASP A 117 6.75 -0.26 -19.51
CA ASP A 117 8.00 0.10 -20.21
C ASP A 117 8.97 0.82 -19.23
N GLN A 118 9.18 2.12 -19.38
CA GLN A 118 10.01 2.94 -18.49
C GLN A 118 9.19 3.84 -17.54
N ILE A 119 7.86 3.81 -17.65
CA ILE A 119 6.98 4.69 -16.89
C ILE A 119 6.60 4.01 -15.56
N PRO A 120 6.93 4.62 -14.40
CA PRO A 120 6.49 4.09 -13.11
C PRO A 120 4.98 4.23 -12.98
N LEU A 121 4.31 3.15 -12.58
CA LEU A 121 2.85 3.10 -12.44
C LEU A 121 2.38 2.98 -11.00
N ALA A 122 3.09 2.24 -10.18
CA ALA A 122 2.66 1.96 -8.82
C ALA A 122 3.83 1.56 -7.93
N LEU A 123 3.82 2.06 -6.71
CA LEU A 123 4.63 1.56 -5.61
C LEU A 123 3.92 0.34 -5.00
N ASN A 124 4.67 -0.72 -4.76
CA ASN A 124 4.16 -1.93 -4.11
C ASN A 124 4.84 -2.09 -2.76
N LEU A 125 4.15 -1.67 -1.71
CA LEU A 125 4.65 -1.87 -0.35
C LEU A 125 4.48 -3.33 0.10
N PRO A 126 5.38 -3.86 0.94
CA PRO A 126 5.11 -5.07 1.69
C PRO A 126 3.84 -4.88 2.53
N PRO A 127 3.01 -5.93 2.72
CA PRO A 127 1.79 -5.82 3.53
C PRO A 127 2.04 -5.40 4.98
N LYS A 128 3.25 -5.63 5.47
CA LYS A 128 3.68 -5.27 6.82
C LYS A 128 5.09 -4.75 6.79
N MET A 129 5.34 -3.67 7.54
CA MET A 129 6.65 -3.06 7.69
C MET A 129 6.96 -2.80 9.16
N ASP A 130 8.26 -2.80 9.48
CA ASP A 130 8.75 -2.60 10.85
C ASP A 130 9.24 -1.16 11.03
N PHE A 131 8.81 -0.54 12.13
CA PHE A 131 9.13 0.83 12.50
C PHE A 131 9.55 0.90 13.97
N THR A 132 10.32 1.93 14.31
CA THR A 132 10.64 2.24 15.70
C THR A 132 9.65 3.28 16.22
N VAL A 133 9.13 3.08 17.41
CA VAL A 133 8.27 4.08 18.07
C VAL A 133 9.15 5.26 18.50
N ALA A 134 8.94 6.42 17.88
CA ALA A 134 9.64 7.65 18.25
C ALA A 134 9.04 8.24 19.53
N GLU A 135 7.70 8.34 19.57
CA GLU A 135 6.97 8.88 20.71
C GLU A 135 5.75 8.01 21.01
N ALA A 136 5.41 7.89 22.27
CA ALA A 136 4.19 7.22 22.71
C ALA A 136 3.64 7.91 23.95
N ASP A 137 2.33 8.11 23.96
CA ASP A 137 1.64 8.70 25.12
C ASP A 137 1.93 7.91 26.40
N PRO A 138 1.96 8.55 27.55
CA PRO A 138 2.05 7.84 28.82
C PRO A 138 0.85 6.91 28.96
N GLY A 139 1.13 5.61 29.14
CA GLY A 139 0.09 4.58 29.31
C GLY A 139 -0.62 4.69 30.64
N LEU A 140 -1.38 5.76 30.86
CA LEU A 140 -2.20 5.92 32.06
C LEU A 140 -3.38 4.92 31.99
N LYS A 141 -3.46 4.04 32.97
CA LYS A 141 -4.62 3.18 33.16
C LYS A 141 -5.78 4.06 33.67
N GLY A 142 -6.57 4.60 32.75
CA GLY A 142 -7.88 5.12 33.11
C GLY A 142 -8.83 3.97 33.49
N ASN A 143 -9.79 4.26 34.37
CA ASN A 143 -10.75 3.29 34.92
C ASN A 143 -11.77 2.74 33.89
N SER A 144 -11.56 2.90 32.58
CA SER A 144 -12.45 2.35 31.55
C SER A 144 -11.79 1.16 30.87
N ALA A 145 -12.51 0.04 30.87
CA ALA A 145 -12.12 -1.21 30.17
C ALA A 145 -11.96 -1.06 28.64
N ALA A 146 -12.19 0.15 28.11
CA ALA A 146 -12.18 0.43 26.67
C ALA A 146 -10.83 0.94 26.11
N ASN A 147 -9.89 1.40 26.93
CA ASN A 147 -8.62 1.98 26.45
C ASN A 147 -7.43 1.06 26.70
N ILE A 148 -7.34 0.00 25.91
CA ILE A 148 -6.17 -0.89 25.88
C ILE A 148 -5.09 -0.41 24.90
N TYR A 149 -5.35 0.67 24.14
CA TYR A 149 -4.46 1.29 23.17
C TYR A 149 -4.21 2.75 23.51
N LYS A 150 -3.06 3.27 23.08
CA LYS A 150 -2.63 4.66 23.18
C LYS A 150 -2.07 5.15 21.84
N ASP A 151 -2.03 6.44 21.65
CA ASP A 151 -1.46 7.03 20.45
C ASP A 151 0.08 6.96 20.50
N ALA A 152 0.69 6.75 19.34
CA ALA A 152 2.12 6.68 19.14
C ALA A 152 2.50 7.28 17.79
N VAL A 153 3.69 7.87 17.73
CA VAL A 153 4.33 8.36 16.52
C VAL A 153 5.52 7.47 16.21
N LEU A 154 5.63 7.03 14.98
CA LEU A 154 6.71 6.18 14.50
C LEU A 154 7.88 7.03 13.97
N ASP A 155 9.04 6.42 13.78
CA ASP A 155 10.28 7.05 13.30
C ASP A 155 10.18 7.71 11.91
N ASN A 156 9.16 7.35 11.14
CA ASN A 156 8.81 7.96 9.85
C ASN A 156 7.69 9.01 9.94
N GLY A 157 7.28 9.40 11.14
CA GLY A 157 6.20 10.38 11.36
C GLY A 157 4.78 9.81 11.24
N LEU A 158 4.61 8.51 11.01
CA LEU A 158 3.29 7.89 10.95
C LEU A 158 2.66 7.81 12.34
N HIS A 159 1.42 8.28 12.47
CA HIS A 159 0.60 8.12 13.67
C HIS A 159 -0.14 6.80 13.65
N THR A 160 -0.05 6.05 14.73
CA THR A 160 -0.78 4.77 14.89
C THR A 160 -1.17 4.55 16.35
N ARG A 161 -2.09 3.63 16.59
CA ARG A 161 -2.49 3.23 17.94
C ARG A 161 -1.80 1.93 18.33
N VAL A 162 -1.14 1.94 19.49
CA VAL A 162 -0.38 0.81 20.00
C VAL A 162 -0.90 0.37 21.37
N PRO A 163 -0.75 -0.90 21.80
CA PRO A 163 -1.05 -1.34 23.15
C PRO A 163 -0.30 -0.52 24.21
N LEU A 164 -0.89 -0.39 25.41
CA LEU A 164 -0.34 0.43 26.49
C LEU A 164 1.08 0.05 26.91
N PHE A 165 1.50 -1.21 26.73
CA PHE A 165 2.83 -1.69 27.10
C PHE A 165 3.94 -1.27 26.14
N ILE A 166 3.61 -0.78 24.94
CA ILE A 166 4.57 -0.29 23.97
C ILE A 166 5.15 1.05 24.45
N LYS A 167 6.46 1.23 24.30
CA LYS A 167 7.20 2.42 24.73
C LYS A 167 7.98 3.02 23.56
N ALA A 168 8.38 4.27 23.71
CA ALA A 168 9.36 4.87 22.80
C ALA A 168 10.64 4.01 22.77
N GLY A 169 11.18 3.80 21.56
CA GLY A 169 12.30 2.90 21.29
C GLY A 169 11.91 1.46 20.96
N ASP A 170 10.68 1.04 21.22
CA ASP A 170 10.23 -0.30 20.83
C ASP A 170 10.06 -0.41 19.30
N LYS A 171 10.41 -1.57 18.73
CA LYS A 171 10.10 -1.88 17.34
C LYS A 171 8.70 -2.49 17.23
N VAL A 172 7.93 -1.97 16.30
CA VAL A 172 6.56 -2.41 16.05
C VAL A 172 6.36 -2.70 14.58
N ARG A 173 5.53 -3.69 14.29
CA ARG A 173 5.10 -4.04 12.94
C ARG A 173 3.76 -3.44 12.67
N VAL A 174 3.62 -2.73 11.55
CA VAL A 174 2.40 -2.06 11.11
C VAL A 174 1.92 -2.67 9.80
N ASP A 175 0.62 -2.87 9.66
CA ASP A 175 -0.01 -3.25 8.39
C ASP A 175 -0.08 -2.00 7.49
N THR A 176 0.62 -2.02 6.36
CA THR A 176 0.73 -0.87 5.46
C THR A 176 -0.57 -0.49 4.76
N ARG A 177 -1.56 -1.39 4.74
CA ARG A 177 -2.87 -1.18 4.11
C ARG A 177 -3.84 -0.42 5.00
N THR A 178 -3.69 -0.55 6.33
CA THR A 178 -4.59 0.04 7.33
C THR A 178 -3.91 1.07 8.22
N GLY A 179 -2.57 1.06 8.29
CA GLY A 179 -1.81 1.89 9.23
C GLY A 179 -1.85 1.37 10.68
N GLU A 180 -2.42 0.20 10.90
CA GLU A 180 -2.65 -0.33 12.24
C GLU A 180 -1.47 -1.16 12.75
N TYR A 181 -1.23 -1.06 14.05
CA TYR A 181 -0.30 -1.92 14.76
C TYR A 181 -0.68 -3.40 14.61
N SER A 182 0.28 -4.22 14.26
CA SER A 182 0.11 -5.67 14.13
C SER A 182 0.75 -6.43 15.31
N GLN A 183 2.00 -6.13 15.62
CA GLN A 183 2.74 -6.81 16.71
C GLN A 183 3.98 -6.02 17.12
N LYS A 184 4.49 -6.31 18.32
CA LYS A 184 5.83 -5.90 18.74
C LYS A 184 6.87 -6.81 18.06
N VAL A 185 7.97 -6.22 17.62
CA VAL A 185 9.13 -6.92 17.04
C VAL A 185 10.25 -6.92 18.08
N ASN A 186 10.82 -8.07 18.34
CA ASN A 186 11.95 -8.22 19.27
C ASN A 186 13.28 -8.03 18.55
#